data_88c43ce2780b5e28ab5672d331f20df4
#
_entry.id   88c43ce2780b5e28ab5672d331f20df4
#
_cell.length_a   1.000
_cell.length_b   1.000
_cell.length_c   1.000
_cell.angle_alpha   90.00
_cell.angle_beta   90.00
_cell.angle_gamma   90.00
#
_symmetry.space_group_name_H-M   'P 1'
#
loop_
_entity.id
_entity.type
_entity.pdbx_description
1 polymer ?
#
loop_
_entity_poly.entity_id
_entity_poly.type
_entity_poly.pdbx_seq_one_letter_code
_entity_poly.pdbx_strand_id
1 'polypeptide(L)'
;YNHHNKEWLSKPTDKRRLSELTQIWWDLKGKHEEHGKSNLGKIEIFTKITNDPCAFQITKSLISQYCATRRSQGIKPSSINRDLTCISGMFTALIEAELFFGEHPIRGTKRLKEEKPDTGYLTQEEIALLLAALDGDNKKIAILCLSTGARWGEAARLKAENIIHNRVTFVKTKTNKPRTVPISEAVAKMIADNKRGFLFPDADYPRFRRTMKAIKPDLPMGQATHALRHSFATHFMINGGSIITLQRILGHTRIEQTMVYAHFAPEYLQDAISLNPLRGGTEAESVHTVSTVE
;
A
#
# COMPACT_ATOMS: atom_id res chain seq x y z
N TYR A 1 -31.98 -17.05 40.12
CA TYR A 1 -32.94 -17.57 39.13
C TYR A 1 -33.39 -16.43 38.23
N ASN A 2 -32.84 -16.23 37.05
CA ASN A 2 -33.42 -15.57 35.87
C ASN A 2 -32.34 -15.12 34.83
N HIS A 3 -31.33 -15.98 34.56
CA HIS A 3 -30.37 -15.65 33.48
C HIS A 3 -30.52 -16.54 32.22
N HIS A 4 -31.49 -17.47 32.14
CA HIS A 4 -31.58 -18.40 31.02
C HIS A 4 -32.68 -18.14 29.98
N ASN A 5 -33.46 -17.07 30.07
CA ASN A 5 -34.61 -16.84 29.15
C ASN A 5 -34.41 -15.77 28.06
N LYS A 6 -33.19 -15.31 27.79
CA LYS A 6 -32.97 -14.34 26.69
C LYS A 6 -32.50 -14.93 25.34
N GLU A 7 -32.23 -16.23 25.28
CA GLU A 7 -31.73 -16.87 24.05
C GLU A 7 -32.80 -17.26 23.01
N TRP A 8 -34.09 -17.21 23.38
CA TRP A 8 -35.20 -17.63 22.52
C TRP A 8 -35.95 -16.49 21.82
N LEU A 9 -35.59 -15.24 22.07
CA LEU A 9 -36.12 -14.16 21.27
C LEU A 9 -35.35 -14.15 19.94
N SER A 10 -36.03 -14.55 18.85
CA SER A 10 -35.49 -14.45 17.50
C SER A 10 -34.94 -13.02 17.31
N LYS A 11 -33.64 -12.94 17.04
CA LYS A 11 -33.02 -11.63 16.77
C LYS A 11 -33.85 -10.90 15.71
N PRO A 12 -34.19 -9.61 15.91
CA PRO A 12 -35.02 -8.90 14.97
C PRO A 12 -34.38 -8.94 13.58
N THR A 13 -35.14 -9.35 12.59
CA THR A 13 -34.68 -9.46 11.20
C THR A 13 -34.91 -8.12 10.51
N ASP A 14 -33.86 -7.49 10.04
CA ASP A 14 -33.96 -6.27 9.28
C ASP A 14 -34.47 -6.58 7.87
N LYS A 15 -35.66 -6.07 7.54
CA LYS A 15 -36.33 -6.30 6.26
C LYS A 15 -36.08 -5.21 5.22
N ARG A 16 -35.34 -4.18 5.58
CA ARG A 16 -35.01 -3.08 4.64
C ARG A 16 -34.16 -3.61 3.49
N ARG A 17 -34.38 -2.97 2.33
CA ARG A 17 -33.56 -3.26 1.14
C ARG A 17 -32.15 -2.73 1.30
N LEU A 18 -31.24 -3.32 0.57
CA LEU A 18 -29.84 -2.89 0.59
C LEU A 18 -29.67 -1.44 0.13
N SER A 19 -30.46 -1.01 -0.85
CA SER A 19 -30.51 0.40 -1.31
C SER A 19 -30.90 1.37 -0.20
N GLU A 20 -31.89 1.04 0.63
CA GLU A 20 -32.32 1.87 1.77
C GLU A 20 -31.20 1.96 2.83
N LEU A 21 -30.59 0.83 3.17
CA LEU A 21 -29.47 0.79 4.10
C LEU A 21 -28.23 1.54 3.56
N THR A 22 -28.01 1.48 2.25
CA THR A 22 -26.94 2.25 1.58
C THR A 22 -27.17 3.74 1.71
N GLN A 23 -28.41 4.21 1.55
CA GLN A 23 -28.75 5.62 1.71
C GLN A 23 -28.53 6.09 3.17
N ILE A 24 -28.97 5.28 4.15
CA ILE A 24 -28.76 5.59 5.58
C ILE A 24 -27.26 5.69 5.88
N TRP A 25 -26.44 4.72 5.41
CA TRP A 25 -24.99 4.77 5.56
C TRP A 25 -24.38 5.98 4.85
N TRP A 26 -24.87 6.34 3.66
CA TRP A 26 -24.38 7.50 2.93
C TRP A 26 -24.57 8.78 3.72
N ASP A 27 -25.76 8.96 4.28
CA ASP A 27 -26.09 10.15 5.06
C ASP A 27 -25.36 10.20 6.41
N LEU A 28 -25.18 9.05 7.04
CA LEU A 28 -24.48 8.93 8.31
C LEU A 28 -22.98 9.19 8.18
N LYS A 29 -22.32 8.57 7.20
CA LYS A 29 -20.86 8.48 7.13
C LYS A 29 -20.30 8.65 5.73
N GLY A 30 -20.88 8.00 4.73
CA GLY A 30 -20.28 7.85 3.39
C GLY A 30 -19.93 9.18 2.73
N LYS A 31 -20.78 10.19 2.82
CA LYS A 31 -20.58 11.51 2.22
C LYS A 31 -19.44 12.31 2.85
N HIS A 32 -19.01 11.94 4.05
CA HIS A 32 -17.93 12.60 4.78
C HIS A 32 -16.57 11.88 4.65
N GLU A 33 -16.57 10.67 4.07
CA GLU A 33 -15.33 9.92 3.85
C GLU A 33 -14.62 10.36 2.56
N GLU A 34 -13.28 10.44 2.59
CA GLU A 34 -12.44 10.75 1.41
C GLU A 34 -12.74 9.84 0.21
N HIS A 35 -13.03 8.57 0.48
CA HIS A 35 -13.33 7.56 -0.54
C HIS A 35 -14.81 7.18 -0.61
N GLY A 36 -15.69 7.94 0.04
CA GLY A 36 -17.12 7.61 0.17
C GLY A 36 -17.80 7.37 -1.17
N LYS A 37 -17.65 8.27 -2.15
CA LYS A 37 -18.21 8.10 -3.51
C LYS A 37 -17.72 6.82 -4.19
N SER A 38 -16.44 6.48 -4.04
CA SER A 38 -15.86 5.24 -4.61
C SER A 38 -16.43 4.00 -3.91
N ASN A 39 -16.66 4.07 -2.61
CA ASN A 39 -17.24 2.98 -1.83
C ASN A 39 -18.73 2.80 -2.17
N LEU A 40 -19.46 3.91 -2.31
CA LEU A 40 -20.87 3.91 -2.76
C LEU A 40 -21.01 3.18 -4.10
N GLY A 41 -20.21 3.55 -5.12
CA GLY A 41 -20.28 2.90 -6.42
C GLY A 41 -20.03 1.37 -6.38
N LYS A 42 -19.23 0.88 -5.43
CA LYS A 42 -19.05 -0.57 -5.24
C LYS A 42 -20.24 -1.24 -4.58
N ILE A 43 -20.88 -0.56 -3.62
CA ILE A 43 -22.10 -1.04 -2.98
C ILE A 43 -23.24 -1.07 -4.01
N GLU A 44 -23.37 -0.04 -4.84
CA GLU A 44 -24.38 0.03 -5.92
C GLU A 44 -24.19 -1.08 -6.95
N ILE A 45 -22.96 -1.42 -7.32
CA ILE A 45 -22.67 -2.56 -8.21
C ILE A 45 -23.16 -3.87 -7.58
N PHE A 46 -22.90 -4.08 -6.30
CA PHE A 46 -23.38 -5.26 -5.60
C PHE A 46 -24.92 -5.27 -5.55
N THR A 47 -25.55 -4.17 -5.15
CA THR A 47 -26.98 -4.00 -5.12
C THR A 47 -27.64 -4.35 -6.46
N LYS A 48 -27.08 -3.82 -7.56
CA LYS A 48 -27.58 -4.08 -8.91
C LYS A 48 -27.46 -5.57 -9.31
N ILE A 49 -26.30 -6.19 -9.07
CA ILE A 49 -26.06 -7.59 -9.47
C ILE A 49 -26.92 -8.56 -8.65
N THR A 50 -27.22 -8.23 -7.40
CA THR A 50 -28.00 -9.08 -6.49
C THR A 50 -29.49 -8.73 -6.45
N ASN A 51 -29.95 -7.83 -7.34
CA ASN A 51 -31.35 -7.37 -7.45
C ASN A 51 -31.90 -6.75 -6.16
N ASP A 52 -31.09 -5.90 -5.51
CA ASP A 52 -31.45 -5.13 -4.33
C ASP A 52 -32.12 -6.00 -3.23
N PRO A 53 -31.41 -6.97 -2.65
CA PRO A 53 -31.97 -7.88 -1.66
C PRO A 53 -32.26 -7.16 -0.34
N CYS A 54 -33.22 -7.69 0.43
CA CYS A 54 -33.29 -7.34 1.84
C CYS A 54 -32.05 -7.86 2.59
N ALA A 55 -31.67 -7.18 3.66
CA ALA A 55 -30.42 -7.50 4.39
C ALA A 55 -30.34 -8.99 4.84
N PHE A 56 -31.46 -9.57 5.29
CA PHE A 56 -31.50 -10.99 5.70
C PHE A 56 -31.32 -11.98 4.54
N GLN A 57 -31.50 -11.55 3.28
CA GLN A 57 -31.31 -12.36 2.09
C GLN A 57 -29.83 -12.40 1.64
N ILE A 58 -28.97 -11.57 2.21
CA ILE A 58 -27.53 -11.55 1.91
C ILE A 58 -26.86 -12.74 2.59
N THR A 59 -27.06 -13.91 1.99
CA THR A 59 -26.49 -15.18 2.46
C THR A 59 -25.13 -15.45 1.84
N LYS A 60 -24.41 -16.44 2.37
CA LYS A 60 -23.16 -16.94 1.79
C LYS A 60 -23.35 -17.41 0.33
N SER A 61 -24.52 -17.98 0.02
CA SER A 61 -24.88 -18.40 -1.34
C SER A 61 -24.98 -17.19 -2.29
N LEU A 62 -25.70 -16.13 -1.90
CA LEU A 62 -25.82 -14.91 -2.70
C LEU A 62 -24.46 -14.26 -2.93
N ILE A 63 -23.60 -14.21 -1.91
CA ILE A 63 -22.23 -13.68 -2.03
C ILE A 63 -21.40 -14.52 -3.01
N SER A 64 -21.53 -15.85 -2.96
CA SER A 64 -20.85 -16.75 -3.90
C SER A 64 -21.32 -16.53 -5.34
N GLN A 65 -22.62 -16.35 -5.56
CA GLN A 65 -23.18 -16.00 -6.88
C GLN A 65 -22.66 -14.66 -7.38
N TYR A 66 -22.64 -13.63 -6.52
CA TYR A 66 -22.03 -12.35 -6.85
C TYR A 66 -20.58 -12.50 -7.29
N CYS A 67 -19.77 -13.23 -6.51
CA CYS A 67 -18.37 -13.48 -6.86
C CYS A 67 -18.22 -14.21 -8.21
N ALA A 68 -19.07 -15.20 -8.50
CA ALA A 68 -19.09 -15.92 -9.76
C ALA A 68 -19.42 -14.99 -10.94
N THR A 69 -20.47 -14.18 -10.80
CA THR A 69 -20.88 -13.18 -11.80
C THR A 69 -19.77 -12.17 -12.08
N ARG A 70 -19.12 -11.64 -11.03
CA ARG A 70 -18.02 -10.69 -11.19
C ARG A 70 -16.81 -11.34 -11.90
N ARG A 71 -16.52 -12.61 -11.59
CA ARG A 71 -15.46 -13.36 -12.26
C ARG A 71 -15.75 -13.58 -13.76
N SER A 72 -16.99 -13.94 -14.12
CA SER A 72 -17.40 -14.10 -15.54
C SER A 72 -17.30 -12.78 -16.33
N GLN A 73 -17.40 -11.63 -15.64
CA GLN A 73 -17.14 -10.30 -16.20
C GLN A 73 -15.64 -9.96 -16.33
N GLY A 74 -14.72 -10.88 -16.01
CA GLY A 74 -13.28 -10.65 -16.06
C GLY A 74 -12.73 -9.81 -14.90
N ILE A 75 -13.50 -9.60 -13.82
CA ILE A 75 -13.06 -8.79 -12.68
C ILE A 75 -12.10 -9.61 -11.80
N LYS A 76 -10.96 -9.01 -11.46
CA LYS A 76 -9.92 -9.65 -10.64
C LYS A 76 -10.41 -9.95 -9.21
N PRO A 77 -9.97 -11.06 -8.59
CA PRO A 77 -10.30 -11.41 -7.20
C PRO A 77 -10.07 -10.29 -6.20
N SER A 78 -8.99 -9.53 -6.33
CA SER A 78 -8.67 -8.39 -5.45
C SER A 78 -9.72 -7.27 -5.54
N SER A 79 -10.28 -7.01 -6.72
CA SER A 79 -11.36 -6.02 -6.89
C SER A 79 -12.66 -6.51 -6.26
N ILE A 80 -13.02 -7.79 -6.45
CA ILE A 80 -14.20 -8.41 -5.84
C ILE A 80 -14.07 -8.39 -4.30
N ASN A 81 -12.92 -8.75 -3.77
CA ASN A 81 -12.64 -8.67 -2.33
C ASN A 81 -12.80 -7.23 -1.79
N ARG A 82 -12.41 -6.24 -2.58
CA ARG A 82 -12.59 -4.82 -2.23
C ARG A 82 -14.06 -4.42 -2.22
N ASP A 83 -14.87 -4.88 -3.18
CA ASP A 83 -16.31 -4.68 -3.19
C ASP A 83 -16.93 -5.23 -1.89
N LEU A 84 -16.63 -6.48 -1.55
CA LEU A 84 -17.10 -7.12 -0.31
C LEU A 84 -16.61 -6.39 0.96
N THR A 85 -15.43 -5.78 0.93
CA THR A 85 -14.90 -4.98 2.04
C THR A 85 -15.71 -3.69 2.22
N CYS A 86 -16.10 -3.02 1.14
CA CYS A 86 -16.93 -1.81 1.20
C CYS A 86 -18.30 -2.12 1.79
N ILE A 87 -18.94 -3.20 1.33
CA ILE A 87 -20.26 -3.62 1.84
C ILE A 87 -20.15 -4.02 3.32
N SER A 88 -19.12 -4.77 3.69
CA SER A 88 -18.87 -5.12 5.10
C SER A 88 -18.67 -3.89 5.97
N GLY A 89 -17.92 -2.88 5.49
CA GLY A 89 -17.71 -1.62 6.20
C GLY A 89 -19.00 -0.81 6.38
N MET A 90 -19.89 -0.83 5.38
CA MET A 90 -21.20 -0.22 5.49
C MET A 90 -22.03 -0.86 6.62
N PHE A 91 -22.16 -2.19 6.62
CA PHE A 91 -22.90 -2.89 7.68
C PHE A 91 -22.27 -2.69 9.06
N THR A 92 -20.94 -2.71 9.15
CA THR A 92 -20.26 -2.41 10.41
C THR A 92 -20.64 -1.03 10.94
N ALA A 93 -20.58 0.01 10.09
CA ALA A 93 -20.94 1.36 10.49
C ALA A 93 -22.43 1.50 10.93
N LEU A 94 -23.34 0.81 10.24
CA LEU A 94 -24.76 0.81 10.60
C LEU A 94 -25.03 0.08 11.93
N ILE A 95 -24.30 -1.02 12.20
CA ILE A 95 -24.40 -1.76 13.47
C ILE A 95 -23.84 -0.91 14.62
N GLU A 96 -22.67 -0.30 14.44
CA GLU A 96 -22.05 0.58 15.45
C GLU A 96 -22.90 1.80 15.78
N ALA A 97 -23.68 2.27 14.81
CA ALA A 97 -24.63 3.38 15.00
C ALA A 97 -26.02 2.94 15.49
N GLU A 98 -26.23 1.64 15.79
CA GLU A 98 -27.50 1.07 16.19
C GLU A 98 -28.63 1.27 15.15
N LEU A 99 -28.26 1.47 13.89
CA LEU A 99 -29.17 1.67 12.77
C LEU A 99 -29.43 0.39 11.94
N PHE A 100 -28.85 -0.73 12.30
CA PHE A 100 -29.07 -2.03 11.70
C PHE A 100 -29.33 -3.08 12.75
N PHE A 101 -30.44 -3.82 12.58
CA PHE A 101 -30.92 -4.82 13.52
C PHE A 101 -30.73 -6.21 12.91
N GLY A 102 -29.73 -6.96 13.39
CA GLY A 102 -29.50 -8.32 12.92
C GLY A 102 -28.01 -8.71 12.97
N GLU A 103 -27.75 -9.91 12.47
CA GLU A 103 -26.35 -10.36 12.32
C GLU A 103 -25.69 -9.67 11.11
N HIS A 104 -24.41 -9.41 11.23
CA HIS A 104 -23.63 -8.79 10.14
C HIS A 104 -23.56 -9.73 8.93
N PRO A 105 -24.19 -9.40 7.77
CA PRO A 105 -24.41 -10.36 6.68
C PRO A 105 -23.12 -10.87 6.01
N ILE A 106 -22.06 -10.06 6.04
CA ILE A 106 -20.77 -10.34 5.36
C ILE A 106 -19.71 -10.88 6.32
N ARG A 107 -19.95 -10.84 7.64
CA ARG A 107 -18.96 -11.29 8.64
C ARG A 107 -18.65 -12.78 8.43
N GLY A 108 -17.35 -13.14 8.46
CA GLY A 108 -16.89 -14.50 8.27
C GLY A 108 -16.95 -15.02 6.81
N THR A 109 -17.29 -14.17 5.84
CA THR A 109 -17.20 -14.55 4.42
C THR A 109 -15.74 -14.74 4.01
N LYS A 110 -15.41 -15.93 3.47
CA LYS A 110 -14.08 -16.25 2.96
C LYS A 110 -13.76 -15.37 1.75
N ARG A 111 -12.63 -14.68 1.80
CA ARG A 111 -12.14 -13.89 0.67
C ARG A 111 -11.63 -14.80 -0.45
N LEU A 112 -11.74 -14.32 -1.69
CA LEU A 112 -11.16 -14.99 -2.83
C LEU A 112 -9.64 -14.96 -2.72
N LYS A 113 -8.99 -16.06 -3.11
CA LYS A 113 -7.52 -16.11 -3.17
C LYS A 113 -7.03 -15.09 -4.20
N GLU A 114 -6.17 -14.20 -3.79
CA GLU A 114 -5.53 -13.21 -4.64
C GLU A 114 -4.18 -13.74 -5.09
N GLU A 115 -3.92 -13.62 -6.39
CA GLU A 115 -2.57 -13.81 -6.90
C GLU A 115 -1.74 -12.60 -6.45
N LYS A 116 -0.56 -12.86 -5.89
CA LYS A 116 0.39 -11.78 -5.60
C LYS A 116 0.85 -11.24 -6.95
N PRO A 117 0.56 -9.97 -7.28
CA PRO A 117 1.09 -9.41 -8.52
C PRO A 117 2.61 -9.42 -8.44
N ASP A 118 3.23 -9.85 -9.51
CA ASP A 118 4.66 -9.65 -9.69
C ASP A 118 4.96 -8.15 -9.53
N THR A 119 5.88 -7.80 -8.67
CA THR A 119 6.29 -6.41 -8.47
C THR A 119 7.18 -6.02 -9.64
N GLY A 120 6.56 -5.53 -10.72
CA GLY A 120 7.32 -5.03 -11.86
C GLY A 120 8.26 -3.89 -11.44
N TYR A 121 9.56 -4.11 -11.60
CA TYR A 121 10.58 -3.09 -11.41
C TYR A 121 11.35 -2.87 -12.72
N LEU A 122 12.06 -1.76 -12.84
CA LEU A 122 12.89 -1.40 -13.98
C LEU A 122 14.31 -1.89 -13.78
N THR A 123 14.92 -2.48 -14.82
CA THR A 123 16.36 -2.72 -14.85
C THR A 123 17.14 -1.40 -14.97
N GLN A 124 18.47 -1.43 -14.85
CA GLN A 124 19.31 -0.25 -15.03
C GLN A 124 19.18 0.33 -16.45
N GLU A 125 19.11 -0.56 -17.46
CA GLU A 125 18.93 -0.18 -18.87
C GLU A 125 17.56 0.47 -19.09
N GLU A 126 16.49 -0.10 -18.54
CA GLU A 126 15.14 0.46 -18.61
C GLU A 126 15.04 1.80 -17.89
N ILE A 127 15.75 1.99 -16.77
CA ILE A 127 15.85 3.28 -16.06
C ILE A 127 16.53 4.30 -16.96
N ALA A 128 17.65 3.95 -17.59
CA ALA A 128 18.37 4.84 -18.49
C ALA A 128 17.50 5.27 -19.67
N LEU A 129 16.81 4.32 -20.32
CA LEU A 129 15.87 4.58 -21.41
C LEU A 129 14.72 5.49 -20.97
N LEU A 130 14.15 5.23 -19.79
CA LEU A 130 13.07 6.05 -19.24
C LEU A 130 13.53 7.50 -19.02
N LEU A 131 14.68 7.68 -18.39
CA LEU A 131 15.22 9.02 -18.11
C LEU A 131 15.66 9.77 -19.38
N ALA A 132 16.05 9.06 -20.44
CA ALA A 132 16.31 9.64 -21.74
C ALA A 132 15.03 10.09 -22.46
N ALA A 133 13.93 9.34 -22.31
CA ALA A 133 12.65 9.61 -22.95
C ALA A 133 11.79 10.66 -22.20
N LEU A 134 12.14 10.99 -20.95
CA LEU A 134 11.45 11.99 -20.14
C LEU A 134 12.18 13.34 -20.18
N ASP A 135 11.41 14.41 -20.08
CA ASP A 135 11.88 15.79 -19.96
C ASP A 135 11.18 16.54 -18.82
N GLY A 136 11.58 17.79 -18.60
CA GLY A 136 10.93 18.72 -17.68
C GLY A 136 10.66 18.15 -16.28
N ASP A 137 9.50 18.48 -15.75
CA ASP A 137 9.10 18.07 -14.39
C ASP A 137 8.88 16.56 -14.27
N ASN A 138 8.42 15.89 -15.34
CA ASN A 138 8.27 14.44 -15.33
C ASN A 138 9.60 13.70 -15.11
N LYS A 139 10.68 14.17 -15.73
CA LYS A 139 12.03 13.63 -15.54
C LYS A 139 12.52 13.85 -14.10
N LYS A 140 12.34 15.06 -13.58
CA LYS A 140 12.73 15.42 -12.20
C LYS A 140 11.98 14.59 -11.16
N ILE A 141 10.68 14.40 -11.35
CA ILE A 141 9.87 13.53 -10.47
C ILE A 141 10.34 12.09 -10.55
N ALA A 142 10.62 11.56 -11.74
CA ALA A 142 11.10 10.18 -11.90
C ALA A 142 12.44 9.98 -11.18
N ILE A 143 13.39 10.90 -11.33
CA ILE A 143 14.69 10.87 -10.63
C ILE A 143 14.48 10.92 -9.12
N LEU A 144 13.62 11.80 -8.62
CA LEU A 144 13.30 11.89 -7.20
C LEU A 144 12.69 10.58 -6.65
N CYS A 145 11.77 9.97 -7.38
CA CYS A 145 11.18 8.68 -7.02
C CYS A 145 12.22 7.56 -7.00
N LEU A 146 13.10 7.51 -8.00
CA LEU A 146 14.20 6.53 -8.09
C LEU A 146 15.30 6.76 -7.04
N SER A 147 15.42 7.99 -6.50
CA SER A 147 16.41 8.31 -5.45
C SER A 147 15.88 8.12 -4.03
N THR A 148 14.56 8.13 -3.83
CA THR A 148 13.96 8.17 -2.49
C THR A 148 12.91 7.08 -2.23
N GLY A 149 12.52 6.34 -3.26
CA GLY A 149 11.39 5.42 -3.18
C GLY A 149 10.04 6.11 -2.96
N ALA A 150 9.93 7.42 -3.22
CA ALA A 150 8.67 8.14 -3.09
C ALA A 150 7.60 7.63 -4.07
N ARG A 151 6.32 7.77 -3.68
CA ARG A 151 5.23 7.59 -4.63
C ARG A 151 5.18 8.80 -5.57
N TRP A 152 4.83 8.58 -6.83
CA TRP A 152 4.69 9.67 -7.81
C TRP A 152 3.90 10.86 -7.26
N GLY A 153 2.73 10.60 -6.69
CA GLY A 153 1.87 11.67 -6.16
C GLY A 153 2.43 12.37 -4.91
N GLU A 154 3.34 11.74 -4.15
CA GLU A 154 4.07 12.40 -3.05
C GLU A 154 5.13 13.33 -3.63
N ALA A 155 5.90 12.85 -4.61
CA ALA A 155 6.93 13.62 -5.30
C ALA A 155 6.35 14.81 -6.08
N ALA A 156 5.29 14.59 -6.86
CA ALA A 156 4.65 15.63 -7.67
C ALA A 156 4.10 16.81 -6.84
N ARG A 157 3.73 16.57 -5.58
CA ARG A 157 3.21 17.63 -4.68
C ARG A 157 4.28 18.22 -3.76
N LEU A 158 5.55 17.93 -4.02
CA LEU A 158 6.64 18.45 -3.20
C LEU A 158 6.80 19.96 -3.40
N LYS A 159 7.08 20.66 -2.30
CA LYS A 159 7.41 22.07 -2.30
C LYS A 159 8.89 22.31 -1.99
N ALA A 160 9.42 23.44 -2.42
CA ALA A 160 10.82 23.81 -2.19
C ALA A 160 11.19 23.77 -0.69
N GLU A 161 10.30 24.23 0.18
CA GLU A 161 10.45 24.23 1.63
C GLU A 161 10.59 22.83 2.26
N ASN A 162 10.23 21.78 1.52
CA ASN A 162 10.38 20.40 1.96
C ASN A 162 11.78 19.82 1.71
N ILE A 163 12.68 20.60 1.11
CA ILE A 163 14.08 20.21 0.85
C ILE A 163 15.00 21.09 1.68
N ILE A 164 15.63 20.51 2.67
CA ILE A 164 16.55 21.20 3.58
C ILE A 164 17.80 20.34 3.74
N HIS A 165 18.98 20.92 3.55
CA HIS A 165 20.29 20.25 3.72
C HIS A 165 20.37 18.89 3.02
N ASN A 166 19.99 18.83 1.73
CA ASN A 166 19.94 17.60 0.94
C ASN A 166 19.06 16.49 1.53
N ARG A 167 18.00 16.87 2.22
CA ARG A 167 16.99 15.97 2.76
C ARG A 167 15.61 16.38 2.27
N VAL A 168 14.85 15.41 1.78
CA VAL A 168 13.47 15.62 1.33
C VAL A 168 12.51 15.10 2.41
N THR A 169 11.60 15.96 2.84
CA THR A 169 10.55 15.59 3.80
C THR A 169 9.20 15.45 3.10
N PHE A 170 8.67 14.26 3.06
CA PHE A 170 7.33 13.97 2.54
C PHE A 170 6.31 14.12 3.68
N VAL A 171 5.55 15.21 3.68
CA VAL A 171 4.61 15.57 4.77
C VAL A 171 3.26 14.87 4.60
N LYS A 172 2.68 14.93 3.39
CA LYS A 172 1.39 14.29 3.08
C LYS A 172 1.60 12.89 2.52
N THR A 173 1.75 11.91 3.40
CA THR A 173 1.86 10.49 3.03
C THR A 173 0.50 9.80 3.19
N LYS A 174 0.30 8.68 2.52
CA LYS A 174 -0.92 7.86 2.65
C LYS A 174 -1.19 7.40 4.11
N THR A 175 -0.16 7.35 4.93
CA THR A 175 -0.22 6.94 6.35
C THR A 175 -0.27 8.13 7.31
N ASN A 176 -0.33 9.35 6.78
CA ASN A 176 -0.28 10.62 7.52
C ASN A 176 0.94 10.79 8.45
N LYS A 177 2.00 9.97 8.27
CA LYS A 177 3.26 10.09 9.00
C LYS A 177 4.31 10.71 8.08
N PRO A 178 4.89 11.85 8.44
CA PRO A 178 5.97 12.45 7.66
C PRO A 178 7.20 11.53 7.68
N ARG A 179 7.96 11.55 6.59
CA ARG A 179 9.27 10.87 6.50
C ARG A 179 10.27 11.73 5.77
N THR A 180 11.50 11.69 6.23
CA THR A 180 12.63 12.41 5.65
C THR A 180 13.62 11.42 5.07
N VAL A 181 14.01 11.64 3.82
CA VAL A 181 14.95 10.79 3.07
C VAL A 181 16.09 11.66 2.56
N PRO A 182 17.37 11.29 2.79
CA PRO A 182 18.50 12.00 2.21
C PRO A 182 18.56 11.80 0.71
N ILE A 183 19.02 12.81 -0.01
CA ILE A 183 19.30 12.79 -1.45
C ILE A 183 20.69 13.35 -1.72
N SER A 184 21.26 13.03 -2.88
CA SER A 184 22.54 13.62 -3.28
C SER A 184 22.38 15.12 -3.56
N GLU A 185 23.49 15.87 -3.41
CA GLU A 185 23.51 17.30 -3.73
C GLU A 185 23.13 17.56 -5.18
N ALA A 186 23.56 16.71 -6.10
CA ALA A 186 23.21 16.81 -7.52
C ALA A 186 21.69 16.72 -7.74
N VAL A 187 21.01 15.77 -7.06
CA VAL A 187 19.55 15.66 -7.12
C VAL A 187 18.91 16.87 -6.48
N ALA A 188 19.37 17.32 -5.32
CA ALA A 188 18.82 18.49 -4.63
C ALA A 188 18.88 19.74 -5.51
N LYS A 189 20.05 20.04 -6.12
CA LYS A 189 20.22 21.15 -7.07
C LYS A 189 19.29 21.03 -8.26
N MET A 190 19.21 19.86 -8.89
CA MET A 190 18.39 19.65 -10.09
C MET A 190 16.90 19.88 -9.85
N ILE A 191 16.35 19.53 -8.67
CA ILE A 191 14.92 19.61 -8.41
C ILE A 191 14.51 20.93 -7.74
N ALA A 192 15.38 21.58 -6.95
CA ALA A 192 15.03 22.71 -6.09
C ALA A 192 15.62 24.05 -6.52
N ASP A 193 16.36 24.11 -7.64
CA ASP A 193 17.13 25.27 -8.08
C ASP A 193 16.34 26.59 -8.00
N ASN A 194 16.57 27.36 -6.91
CA ASN A 194 15.98 28.67 -6.60
C ASN A 194 14.44 28.76 -6.68
N LYS A 195 13.72 27.65 -6.66
CA LYS A 195 12.25 27.59 -6.72
C LYS A 195 11.62 27.91 -5.36
N ARG A 196 10.43 28.50 -5.39
CA ARG A 196 9.54 28.68 -4.24
C ARG A 196 8.20 27.98 -4.52
N GLY A 197 7.54 27.48 -3.50
CA GLY A 197 6.27 26.79 -3.65
C GLY A 197 6.42 25.39 -4.29
N PHE A 198 5.47 25.00 -5.13
CA PHE A 198 5.49 23.67 -5.78
C PHE A 198 6.67 23.56 -6.75
N LEU A 199 7.41 22.45 -6.65
CA LEU A 199 8.60 22.19 -7.46
C LEU A 199 8.27 21.76 -8.89
N PHE A 200 7.14 21.11 -9.10
CA PHE A 200 6.78 20.44 -10.34
C PHE A 200 5.37 20.86 -10.83
N PRO A 201 5.17 22.14 -11.19
CA PRO A 201 3.86 22.63 -11.62
C PRO A 201 3.41 22.03 -12.96
N ASP A 202 4.36 21.65 -13.83
CA ASP A 202 4.11 21.15 -15.18
C ASP A 202 4.12 19.59 -15.24
N ALA A 203 3.90 18.93 -14.10
CA ALA A 203 3.86 17.48 -14.02
C ALA A 203 2.69 16.88 -14.81
N ASP A 204 2.98 16.15 -15.89
CA ASP A 204 2.01 15.44 -16.74
C ASP A 204 2.06 13.94 -16.47
N TYR A 205 1.20 13.47 -15.56
CA TYR A 205 1.10 12.06 -15.24
C TYR A 205 0.62 11.16 -16.42
N PRO A 206 -0.38 11.55 -17.22
CA PRO A 206 -0.76 10.82 -18.43
C PRO A 206 0.40 10.61 -19.39
N ARG A 207 1.22 11.64 -19.64
CA ARG A 207 2.41 11.55 -20.49
C ARG A 207 3.45 10.60 -19.88
N PHE A 208 3.77 10.75 -18.60
CA PHE A 208 4.65 9.82 -17.88
C PHE A 208 4.18 8.37 -18.01
N ARG A 209 2.90 8.10 -17.79
CA ARG A 209 2.33 6.76 -17.88
C ARG A 209 2.47 6.16 -19.29
N ARG A 210 2.25 6.96 -20.35
CA ARG A 210 2.46 6.50 -21.74
C ARG A 210 3.91 6.13 -21.99
N THR A 211 4.86 7.00 -21.60
CA THR A 211 6.30 6.74 -21.73
C THR A 211 6.71 5.46 -20.95
N MET A 212 6.27 5.34 -19.72
CA MET A 212 6.54 4.15 -18.89
C MET A 212 6.03 2.87 -19.57
N LYS A 213 4.81 2.89 -20.13
CA LYS A 213 4.25 1.73 -20.82
C LYS A 213 4.98 1.40 -22.14
N ALA A 214 5.55 2.38 -22.82
CA ALA A 214 6.36 2.16 -24.01
C ALA A 214 7.70 1.49 -23.66
N ILE A 215 8.32 1.89 -22.54
CA ILE A 215 9.59 1.31 -22.07
C ILE A 215 9.39 -0.09 -21.48
N LYS A 216 8.32 -0.30 -20.72
CA LYS A 216 8.01 -1.57 -20.06
C LYS A 216 6.56 -2.00 -20.31
N PRO A 217 6.28 -2.61 -21.49
CA PRO A 217 4.93 -2.99 -21.89
C PRO A 217 4.28 -4.06 -21.00
N ASP A 218 5.08 -4.91 -20.38
CA ASP A 218 4.68 -6.01 -19.49
C ASP A 218 4.30 -5.56 -18.07
N LEU A 219 4.46 -4.26 -17.74
CA LEU A 219 4.00 -3.74 -16.45
C LEU A 219 2.51 -3.99 -16.24
N PRO A 220 2.12 -4.59 -15.10
CA PRO A 220 0.73 -4.78 -14.76
C PRO A 220 -0.05 -3.46 -14.79
N MET A 221 -1.30 -3.52 -15.25
CA MET A 221 -2.15 -2.33 -15.38
C MET A 221 -2.27 -1.59 -14.03
N GLY A 222 -2.04 -0.28 -14.05
CA GLY A 222 -2.09 0.58 -12.84
C GLY A 222 -0.80 0.66 -12.03
N GLN A 223 0.26 -0.08 -12.39
CA GLN A 223 1.52 -0.07 -11.63
C GLN A 223 2.57 0.95 -12.10
N ALA A 224 2.32 1.70 -13.16
CA ALA A 224 3.32 2.64 -13.71
C ALA A 224 3.95 3.60 -12.66
N THR A 225 3.15 4.12 -11.73
CA THR A 225 3.64 4.99 -10.64
C THR A 225 4.33 4.22 -9.52
N HIS A 226 3.98 2.96 -9.33
CA HIS A 226 4.59 2.11 -8.33
C HIS A 226 5.89 1.49 -8.84
N ALA A 227 6.07 1.36 -10.16
CA ALA A 227 7.27 0.78 -10.76
C ALA A 227 8.55 1.54 -10.34
N LEU A 228 8.55 2.88 -10.31
CA LEU A 228 9.70 3.67 -9.85
C LEU A 228 10.06 3.34 -8.40
N ARG A 229 9.06 3.25 -7.53
CA ARG A 229 9.25 2.91 -6.12
C ARG A 229 9.68 1.44 -5.95
N HIS A 230 9.12 0.53 -6.74
CA HIS A 230 9.54 -0.87 -6.77
C HIS A 230 10.99 -0.98 -7.26
N SER A 231 11.37 -0.24 -8.31
CA SER A 231 12.74 -0.19 -8.81
C SER A 231 13.71 0.29 -7.73
N PHE A 232 13.41 1.42 -7.06
CA PHE A 232 14.23 1.89 -5.94
C PHE A 232 14.38 0.79 -4.87
N ALA A 233 13.27 0.17 -4.43
CA ALA A 233 13.30 -0.82 -3.37
C ALA A 233 14.08 -2.08 -3.76
N THR A 234 13.88 -2.57 -4.99
CA THR A 234 14.58 -3.74 -5.52
C THR A 234 16.08 -3.48 -5.65
N HIS A 235 16.47 -2.36 -6.28
CA HIS A 235 17.90 -2.03 -6.41
C HIS A 235 18.56 -1.74 -5.06
N PHE A 236 17.83 -1.13 -4.11
CA PHE A 236 18.32 -0.93 -2.74
C PHE A 236 18.67 -2.27 -2.07
N MET A 237 17.82 -3.29 -2.25
CA MET A 237 18.07 -4.63 -1.69
C MET A 237 19.21 -5.35 -2.45
N ILE A 238 19.22 -5.31 -3.79
CA ILE A 238 20.29 -5.90 -4.63
C ILE A 238 21.66 -5.33 -4.21
N ASN A 239 21.72 -4.04 -3.90
CA ASN A 239 22.94 -3.36 -3.47
C ASN A 239 23.27 -3.55 -1.97
N GLY A 240 22.63 -4.50 -1.29
CA GLY A 240 22.95 -4.84 0.09
C GLY A 240 22.31 -3.97 1.16
N GLY A 241 21.28 -3.22 0.82
CA GLY A 241 20.55 -2.39 1.77
C GLY A 241 19.78 -3.21 2.83
N SER A 242 19.75 -2.71 4.06
CA SER A 242 18.97 -3.33 5.14
C SER A 242 17.47 -3.20 4.91
N ILE A 243 16.72 -4.29 5.07
CA ILE A 243 15.25 -4.33 4.93
C ILE A 243 14.56 -3.40 5.93
N ILE A 244 15.09 -3.23 7.13
CA ILE A 244 14.57 -2.30 8.16
C ILE A 244 14.78 -0.85 7.74
N THR A 245 15.95 -0.55 7.16
CA THR A 245 16.22 0.78 6.59
C THR A 245 15.29 1.07 5.42
N LEU A 246 15.09 0.10 4.53
CA LEU A 246 14.15 0.22 3.43
C LEU A 246 12.73 0.49 3.90
N GLN A 247 12.26 -0.22 4.94
CA GLN A 247 10.94 0.02 5.55
C GLN A 247 10.77 1.49 5.97
N ARG A 248 11.78 2.05 6.64
CA ARG A 248 11.78 3.45 7.11
C ARG A 248 11.78 4.43 5.94
N ILE A 249 12.62 4.22 4.93
CA ILE A 249 12.69 5.05 3.72
C ILE A 249 11.35 5.06 2.99
N LEU A 250 10.74 3.89 2.81
CA LEU A 250 9.45 3.75 2.15
C LEU A 250 8.28 4.25 3.00
N GLY A 251 8.44 4.35 4.32
CA GLY A 251 7.37 4.72 5.25
C GLY A 251 6.27 3.66 5.34
N HIS A 252 6.66 2.37 5.29
CA HIS A 252 5.74 1.26 5.51
C HIS A 252 5.44 1.10 6.99
N THR A 253 4.17 1.06 7.36
CA THR A 253 3.74 0.89 8.75
C THR A 253 3.92 -0.55 9.24
N ARG A 254 3.92 -1.52 8.33
CA ARG A 254 4.07 -2.95 8.61
C ARG A 254 5.22 -3.50 7.79
N ILE A 255 6.07 -4.28 8.43
CA ILE A 255 7.28 -4.86 7.80
C ILE A 255 6.92 -5.78 6.63
N GLU A 256 5.77 -6.46 6.69
CA GLU A 256 5.32 -7.40 5.65
C GLU A 256 5.17 -6.72 4.29
N GLN A 257 4.90 -5.41 4.26
CA GLN A 257 4.86 -4.62 3.03
C GLN A 257 6.24 -4.46 2.38
N THR A 258 7.32 -4.58 3.18
CA THR A 258 8.69 -4.46 2.70
C THR A 258 9.30 -5.83 2.43
N MET A 259 8.86 -6.87 3.13
CA MET A 259 9.35 -8.24 2.96
C MET A 259 9.18 -8.79 1.54
N VAL A 260 8.33 -8.17 0.73
CA VAL A 260 8.20 -8.51 -0.70
C VAL A 260 9.48 -8.28 -1.50
N TYR A 261 10.42 -7.48 -0.99
CA TYR A 261 11.72 -7.22 -1.60
C TYR A 261 12.86 -8.04 -0.99
N ALA A 262 12.62 -8.80 0.09
CA ALA A 262 13.68 -9.49 0.83
C ALA A 262 14.43 -10.52 -0.03
N HIS A 263 13.74 -11.15 -0.98
CA HIS A 263 14.34 -12.15 -1.87
C HIS A 263 15.33 -11.57 -2.90
N PHE A 264 15.40 -10.24 -3.05
CA PHE A 264 16.41 -9.57 -3.88
C PHE A 264 17.71 -9.29 -3.12
N ALA A 265 17.73 -9.46 -1.80
CA ALA A 265 18.95 -9.28 -1.02
C ALA A 265 19.98 -10.36 -1.41
N PRO A 266 21.27 -10.00 -1.53
CA PRO A 266 22.33 -10.98 -1.63
C PRO A 266 22.31 -11.95 -0.44
N GLU A 267 22.75 -13.19 -0.65
CA GLU A 267 22.90 -14.14 0.45
C GLU A 267 24.12 -13.77 1.30
N TYR A 268 23.84 -13.23 2.48
CA TYR A 268 24.87 -12.84 3.46
C TYR A 268 25.12 -13.91 4.53
N LEU A 269 24.97 -15.20 4.21
CA LEU A 269 25.29 -16.27 5.17
C LEU A 269 26.73 -16.21 5.67
N GLN A 270 27.65 -15.71 4.86
CA GLN A 270 29.05 -15.45 5.25
C GLN A 270 29.15 -14.38 6.36
N ASP A 271 28.20 -13.52 6.51
CA ASP A 271 28.13 -12.53 7.59
C ASP A 271 28.05 -13.19 8.97
N ALA A 272 27.58 -14.45 9.02
CA ALA A 272 27.63 -15.23 10.26
C ALA A 272 29.05 -15.39 10.81
N ILE A 273 30.05 -15.37 9.95
CA ILE A 273 31.48 -15.46 10.34
C ILE A 273 31.97 -14.11 10.83
N SER A 274 31.65 -13.02 10.10
CA SER A 274 32.17 -11.67 10.38
C SER A 274 31.41 -10.93 11.47
N LEU A 275 30.12 -11.25 11.67
CA LEU A 275 29.21 -10.52 12.58
C LEU A 275 28.91 -11.28 13.88
N ASN A 276 29.42 -12.51 14.06
CA ASN A 276 29.22 -13.23 15.32
C ASN A 276 30.11 -12.66 16.44
N PRO A 277 29.79 -12.90 17.72
CA PRO A 277 30.56 -12.38 18.84
C PRO A 277 31.99 -12.92 18.94
N LEU A 278 32.31 -13.99 18.22
CA LEU A 278 33.65 -14.63 18.19
C LEU A 278 34.51 -14.21 16.98
N ARG A 279 34.14 -13.13 16.27
CA ARG A 279 34.80 -12.62 15.05
C ARG A 279 36.28 -12.22 15.21
N GLY A 280 36.88 -12.40 16.37
CA GLY A 280 38.31 -12.19 16.63
C GLY A 280 39.15 -13.46 16.78
N GLY A 281 38.58 -14.65 16.47
CA GLY A 281 39.19 -15.93 16.80
C GLY A 281 39.04 -16.29 18.29
N THR A 282 39.15 -17.56 18.61
CA THR A 282 39.19 -18.04 20.00
C THR A 282 40.61 -17.77 20.58
N GLU A 283 40.99 -16.48 20.71
CA GLU A 283 42.07 -16.11 21.62
C GLU A 283 41.55 -16.16 23.07
N ALA A 284 41.15 -17.34 23.50
CA ALA A 284 40.94 -17.67 24.91
C ALA A 284 42.25 -18.29 25.50
N GLU A 285 43.40 -17.83 25.06
CA GLU A 285 44.68 -18.22 25.65
C GLU A 285 45.58 -17.00 25.85
N SER A 286 45.26 -16.14 26.79
CA SER A 286 46.24 -15.29 27.50
C SER A 286 45.65 -14.46 28.62
N VAL A 287 44.97 -15.11 29.56
CA VAL A 287 44.77 -14.51 30.89
C VAL A 287 44.91 -15.62 31.91
N HIS A 288 46.12 -15.93 32.32
CA HIS A 288 46.51 -16.33 33.69
C HIS A 288 48.00 -16.63 33.74
N THR A 289 48.81 -15.59 33.84
CA THR A 289 50.01 -15.68 34.64
C THR A 289 49.94 -14.58 35.70
N VAL A 290 49.21 -14.88 36.76
CA VAL A 290 49.42 -14.14 38.02
C VAL A 290 50.75 -14.64 38.56
N SER A 291 51.78 -13.82 38.41
CA SER A 291 53.05 -13.98 39.11
C SER A 291 52.82 -13.76 40.61
N THR A 292 52.85 -14.83 41.36
CA THR A 292 53.18 -14.84 42.77
C THR A 292 54.60 -14.33 42.93
N VAL A 293 54.79 -13.16 43.48
CA VAL A 293 56.06 -12.66 43.99
C VAL A 293 56.01 -12.84 45.50
N GLU A 294 57.04 -13.49 46.01
CA GLU A 294 57.38 -13.64 47.42
C GLU A 294 57.56 -12.32 48.13
#